data_98b632e5f628a844c470a9538e900c23
#
_entry.id   98b632e5f628a844c470a9538e900c23
#
_cell.length_a   1.000
_cell.length_b   1.000
_cell.length_c   1.000
_cell.angle_alpha   90.00
_cell.angle_beta   90.00
_cell.angle_gamma   90.00
#
_symmetry.space_group_name_H-M   'P 1'
#
loop_
_entity.id
_entity.type
_entity.pdbx_description
1 polymer ?
#
loop_
_entity_poly.entity_id
_entity_poly.type
_entity_poly.pdbx_seq_one_letter_code
_entity_poly.pdbx_strand_id
1 'polypeptide(L)'
;MDLGAPSGRQMQLTDYQAKYLAYELTRRSAGSSVEKLAGTVAGAQVDLNPHQVDAALFAYKSPLSKGALLADEVGLGKTIEAGLVIAQHWAEQKRRVLIITPSNLRKQWLQEMTEKFFLPCRILESKSYNQAVRQGDYDPFGTRDAVVICSYQFAKSKVSDVHRTLWDLVVIDEAHRLRNVYKPGNVIAN
;
A
#
# COMPACT_ATOMS: atom_id res chain seq x y z
N MET A 1 24.38 -41.70 -20.22
CA MET A 1 24.79 -40.26 -20.15
C MET A 1 23.96 -39.61 -19.04
N ASP A 2 24.63 -39.49 -17.91
CA ASP A 2 24.02 -39.01 -16.68
C ASP A 2 24.23 -37.49 -16.64
N LEU A 3 23.14 -36.72 -16.78
CA LEU A 3 23.19 -35.26 -16.70
C LEU A 3 23.00 -34.87 -15.24
N GLY A 4 24.11 -34.75 -14.53
CA GLY A 4 24.14 -34.27 -13.15
C GLY A 4 23.48 -32.90 -13.00
N ALA A 5 22.49 -32.80 -12.09
CA ALA A 5 21.87 -31.58 -11.68
C ALA A 5 22.89 -30.62 -11.04
N PRO A 6 22.83 -29.30 -11.29
CA PRO A 6 23.75 -28.36 -10.66
C PRO A 6 23.45 -28.30 -9.14
N SER A 7 24.47 -28.66 -8.36
CA SER A 7 24.46 -28.53 -6.90
C SER A 7 24.34 -27.05 -6.53
N GLY A 8 23.16 -26.66 -6.03
CA GLY A 8 22.96 -25.35 -5.43
C GLY A 8 23.94 -25.13 -4.28
N ARG A 9 24.89 -24.21 -4.45
CA ARG A 9 25.74 -23.75 -3.35
C ARG A 9 24.82 -23.13 -2.30
N GLN A 10 24.56 -23.84 -1.22
CA GLN A 10 24.04 -23.24 0.00
C GLN A 10 25.09 -22.23 0.47
N MET A 11 24.76 -20.95 0.40
CA MET A 11 25.56 -19.89 1.02
C MET A 11 25.53 -20.12 2.54
N GLN A 12 26.59 -20.69 3.10
CA GLN A 12 26.77 -20.77 4.54
C GLN A 12 27.10 -19.37 5.06
N LEU A 13 26.19 -18.79 5.79
CA LEU A 13 26.43 -17.55 6.51
C LEU A 13 27.44 -17.82 7.63
N THR A 14 28.45 -16.97 7.74
CA THR A 14 29.37 -16.99 8.89
C THR A 14 28.60 -16.50 10.13
N ASP A 15 29.02 -16.87 11.34
CA ASP A 15 28.42 -16.43 12.59
C ASP A 15 28.36 -14.90 12.71
N TYR A 16 29.36 -14.22 12.17
CA TYR A 16 29.40 -12.76 12.08
C TYR A 16 28.30 -12.21 11.16
N GLN A 17 28.14 -12.78 9.97
CA GLN A 17 27.10 -12.39 9.02
C GLN A 17 25.71 -12.68 9.57
N ALA A 18 25.53 -13.83 10.22
CA ALA A 18 24.28 -14.18 10.87
C ALA A 18 23.93 -13.19 11.99
N LYS A 19 24.93 -12.83 12.83
CA LYS A 19 24.75 -11.84 13.90
C LYS A 19 24.48 -10.45 13.37
N TYR A 20 25.15 -10.03 12.31
CA TYR A 20 24.93 -8.75 11.64
C TYR A 20 23.52 -8.68 11.04
N LEU A 21 23.10 -9.70 10.29
CA LEU A 21 21.74 -9.77 9.74
C LEU A 21 20.67 -9.80 10.83
N ALA A 22 20.88 -10.58 11.90
CA ALA A 22 19.96 -10.58 13.05
C ALA A 22 19.86 -9.20 13.71
N TYR A 23 20.99 -8.50 13.86
CA TYR A 23 21.02 -7.13 14.38
C TYR A 23 20.27 -6.17 13.46
N GLU A 24 20.51 -6.20 12.15
CA GLU A 24 19.79 -5.35 11.18
C GLU A 24 18.30 -5.67 11.14
N LEU A 25 17.89 -6.93 11.19
CA LEU A 25 16.50 -7.36 11.21
C LEU A 25 15.77 -7.01 12.53
N THR A 26 16.51 -6.95 13.63
CA THR A 26 15.97 -6.65 14.96
C THR A 26 16.15 -5.18 15.34
N ARG A 27 16.92 -4.43 14.57
CA ARG A 27 17.15 -3.00 14.79
C ARG A 27 15.82 -2.25 14.71
N ARG A 28 15.20 -2.07 15.87
CA ARG A 28 14.13 -1.08 16.05
C ARG A 28 14.79 0.29 16.00
N SER A 29 15.03 0.80 14.80
CA SER A 29 15.56 2.15 14.68
C SER A 29 14.50 3.11 15.23
N ALA A 30 14.81 3.74 16.36
CA ALA A 30 14.22 5.02 16.73
C ALA A 30 14.68 6.10 15.72
N GLY A 31 15.23 5.66 14.59
CA GLY A 31 15.73 6.46 13.51
C GLY A 31 14.65 7.35 12.94
N SER A 32 15.04 8.51 12.48
CA SER A 32 14.17 9.48 11.83
C SER A 32 13.39 8.79 10.72
N SER A 33 12.18 9.25 10.45
CA SER A 33 11.33 8.73 9.37
C SER A 33 12.04 8.69 8.00
N VAL A 34 13.13 9.43 7.82
CA VAL A 34 13.99 9.45 6.63
C VAL A 34 14.75 8.14 6.45
N GLU A 35 15.39 7.62 7.51
CA GLU A 35 16.15 6.36 7.43
C GLU A 35 15.24 5.16 7.15
N LYS A 36 14.02 5.18 7.70
CA LYS A 36 13.02 4.14 7.44
C LYS A 36 12.54 4.16 5.99
N LEU A 37 12.25 5.35 5.46
CA LEU A 37 11.84 5.52 4.07
C LEU A 37 12.97 5.14 3.10
N ALA A 38 14.24 5.35 3.46
CA ALA A 38 15.38 5.01 2.63
C ALA A 38 15.43 3.51 2.28
N GLY A 39 15.08 2.63 3.23
CA GLY A 39 14.97 1.19 2.97
C GLY A 39 13.86 0.85 1.98
N THR A 40 12.72 1.51 2.09
CA THR A 40 11.57 1.33 1.18
C THR A 40 11.89 1.85 -0.22
N VAL A 41 12.54 3.01 -0.31
CA VAL A 41 13.01 3.62 -1.56
C VAL A 41 14.01 2.71 -2.27
N ALA A 42 14.97 2.15 -1.55
CA ALA A 42 15.98 1.25 -2.12
C ALA A 42 15.39 -0.09 -2.62
N GLY A 43 14.26 -0.51 -2.05
CA GLY A 43 13.56 -1.74 -2.46
C GLY A 43 12.59 -1.55 -3.62
N ALA A 44 12.22 -0.32 -3.96
CA ALA A 44 11.28 -0.04 -5.03
C ALA A 44 11.98 -0.08 -6.41
N GLN A 45 11.35 -0.72 -7.39
CA GLN A 45 11.81 -0.67 -8.79
C GLN A 45 11.26 0.55 -9.52
N VAL A 46 11.67 1.73 -9.09
CA VAL A 46 11.19 3.01 -9.64
C VAL A 46 12.35 4.00 -9.75
N ASP A 47 12.44 4.68 -10.89
CA ASP A 47 13.26 5.89 -10.99
C ASP A 47 12.58 7.00 -10.21
N LEU A 48 13.08 7.25 -9.01
CA LEU A 48 12.50 8.21 -8.08
C LEU A 48 13.06 9.62 -8.32
N ASN A 49 12.16 10.56 -8.45
CA ASN A 49 12.50 11.96 -8.45
C ASN A 49 12.55 12.50 -7.01
N PRO A 50 13.47 13.44 -6.69
CA PRO A 50 13.59 14.00 -5.35
C PRO A 50 12.26 14.52 -4.76
N HIS A 51 11.44 15.21 -5.58
CA HIS A 51 10.15 15.74 -5.14
C HIS A 51 9.17 14.64 -4.68
N GLN A 52 9.20 13.44 -5.29
CA GLN A 52 8.34 12.32 -4.89
C GLN A 52 8.72 11.78 -3.50
N VAL A 53 10.01 11.75 -3.22
CA VAL A 53 10.53 11.37 -1.89
C VAL A 53 10.14 12.41 -0.84
N ASP A 54 10.27 13.69 -1.17
CA ASP A 54 9.89 14.80 -0.28
C ASP A 54 8.38 14.80 0.01
N ALA A 55 7.54 14.57 -1.01
CA ALA A 55 6.09 14.45 -0.86
C ALA A 55 5.70 13.25 0.04
N ALA A 56 6.33 12.09 -0.18
CA ALA A 56 6.10 10.91 0.66
C ALA A 56 6.56 11.14 2.11
N LEU A 57 7.72 11.79 2.32
CA LEU A 57 8.20 12.19 3.64
C LEU A 57 7.24 13.15 4.33
N PHE A 58 6.72 14.14 3.62
CA PHE A 58 5.73 15.08 4.14
C PHE A 58 4.46 14.34 4.58
N ALA A 59 3.92 13.47 3.73
CA ALA A 59 2.73 12.69 4.05
C ALA A 59 2.93 11.79 5.27
N TYR A 60 4.12 11.22 5.40
CA TYR A 60 4.46 10.33 6.51
C TYR A 60 4.73 11.06 7.82
N LYS A 61 5.35 12.25 7.76
CA LYS A 61 5.79 13.02 8.94
C LYS A 61 4.75 13.99 9.47
N SER A 62 3.64 14.22 8.75
CA SER A 62 2.69 15.27 9.13
C SER A 62 2.15 15.06 10.57
N PRO A 63 2.70 15.76 11.59
CA PRO A 63 2.33 15.51 12.97
C PRO A 63 1.00 16.18 13.36
N LEU A 64 0.55 17.12 12.53
CA LEU A 64 -0.61 17.98 12.82
C LEU A 64 -1.89 17.53 12.13
N SER A 65 -1.80 16.61 11.17
CA SER A 65 -2.96 16.12 10.44
C SER A 65 -3.02 14.60 10.47
N LYS A 66 -4.24 14.05 10.52
CA LYS A 66 -4.46 12.62 10.40
C LYS A 66 -4.32 12.11 8.95
N GLY A 67 -3.79 12.92 8.05
CA GLY A 67 -3.60 12.60 6.65
C GLY A 67 -2.90 13.71 5.89
N ALA A 68 -2.57 13.46 4.62
CA ALA A 68 -1.95 14.41 3.71
C ALA A 68 -2.71 14.46 2.37
N LEU A 69 -2.72 15.61 1.75
CA LEU A 69 -3.22 15.80 0.39
C LEU A 69 -2.02 15.93 -0.56
N LEU A 70 -1.87 14.95 -1.47
CA LEU A 70 -0.89 15.00 -2.55
C LEU A 70 -1.54 15.73 -3.74
N ALA A 71 -1.15 16.97 -3.97
CA ALA A 71 -1.79 17.89 -4.92
C ALA A 71 -0.89 18.29 -6.09
N ASP A 72 0.14 17.51 -6.40
CA ASP A 72 1.07 17.78 -7.48
C ASP A 72 0.38 17.74 -8.86
N GLU A 73 1.02 18.33 -9.86
CA GLU A 73 0.50 18.36 -11.23
C GLU A 73 0.24 16.96 -11.79
N VAL A 74 -0.66 16.89 -12.76
CA VAL A 74 -0.99 15.62 -13.45
C VAL A 74 0.26 15.10 -14.17
N GLY A 75 0.59 13.82 -13.94
CA GLY A 75 1.74 13.17 -14.57
C GLY A 75 3.04 13.16 -13.75
N LEU A 76 3.12 13.87 -12.61
CA LEU A 76 4.32 13.88 -11.75
C LEU A 76 4.48 12.64 -10.86
N GLY A 77 3.60 11.65 -10.99
CA GLY A 77 3.77 10.37 -10.32
C GLY A 77 3.17 10.26 -8.91
N LYS A 78 2.03 10.93 -8.65
CA LYS A 78 1.30 10.82 -7.37
C LYS A 78 1.07 9.39 -6.90
N THR A 79 0.86 8.46 -7.82
CA THR A 79 0.76 7.02 -7.50
C THR A 79 2.05 6.48 -6.88
N ILE A 80 3.21 6.99 -7.34
CA ILE A 80 4.52 6.60 -6.79
C ILE A 80 4.69 7.16 -5.37
N GLU A 81 4.35 8.42 -5.16
CA GLU A 81 4.38 9.04 -3.83
C GLU A 81 3.51 8.30 -2.83
N ALA A 82 2.26 8.02 -3.21
CA ALA A 82 1.34 7.21 -2.40
C ALA A 82 1.87 5.78 -2.20
N GLY A 83 2.47 5.17 -3.23
CA GLY A 83 3.09 3.85 -3.18
C GLY A 83 4.22 3.78 -2.17
N LEU A 84 5.08 4.80 -2.10
CA LEU A 84 6.13 4.91 -1.07
C LEU A 84 5.55 4.94 0.34
N VAL A 85 4.49 5.71 0.55
CA VAL A 85 3.81 5.78 1.86
C VAL A 85 3.19 4.43 2.23
N ILE A 86 2.52 3.77 1.27
CA ILE A 86 1.92 2.45 1.48
C ILE A 86 3.00 1.41 1.81
N ALA A 87 4.08 1.36 1.02
CA ALA A 87 5.17 0.42 1.21
C ALA A 87 5.86 0.60 2.58
N GLN A 88 6.01 1.86 3.02
CA GLN A 88 6.55 2.17 4.35
C GLN A 88 5.62 1.67 5.46
N HIS A 89 4.31 1.92 5.38
CA HIS A 89 3.33 1.38 6.33
C HIS A 89 3.36 -0.14 6.36
N TRP A 90 3.44 -0.77 5.19
CA TRP A 90 3.51 -2.22 5.07
C TRP A 90 4.76 -2.81 5.73
N ALA A 91 5.92 -2.18 5.54
CA ALA A 91 7.18 -2.55 6.20
C ALA A 91 7.10 -2.40 7.73
N GLU A 92 6.33 -1.44 8.22
CA GLU A 92 6.08 -1.24 9.67
C GLU A 92 4.99 -2.16 10.25
N GLN A 93 4.55 -3.18 9.51
CA GLN A 93 3.48 -4.11 9.91
C GLN A 93 2.08 -3.46 10.05
N LYS A 94 1.90 -2.27 9.54
CA LYS A 94 0.62 -1.57 9.39
C LYS A 94 -0.02 -2.02 8.08
N ARG A 95 -0.72 -3.16 8.11
CA ARG A 95 -1.10 -3.90 6.91
C ARG A 95 -2.57 -3.78 6.52
N ARG A 96 -3.39 -3.12 7.32
CA ARG A 96 -4.78 -2.82 6.94
C ARG A 96 -4.81 -1.56 6.09
N VAL A 97 -4.56 -1.75 4.80
CA VAL A 97 -4.44 -0.65 3.83
C VAL A 97 -5.56 -0.76 2.80
N LEU A 98 -6.28 0.35 2.61
CA LEU A 98 -7.34 0.49 1.62
C LEU A 98 -6.97 1.56 0.59
N ILE A 99 -7.13 1.22 -0.68
CA ILE A 99 -7.06 2.16 -1.80
C ILE A 99 -8.45 2.28 -2.41
N ILE A 100 -9.01 3.48 -2.39
CA ILE A 100 -10.28 3.83 -3.05
C ILE A 100 -9.97 4.65 -4.29
N THR A 101 -10.32 4.13 -5.46
CA THR A 101 -9.96 4.72 -6.75
C THR A 101 -11.14 4.63 -7.74
N PRO A 102 -11.16 5.41 -8.83
CA PRO A 102 -12.09 5.19 -9.93
C PRO A 102 -12.04 3.75 -10.46
N SER A 103 -13.18 3.21 -10.86
CA SER A 103 -13.30 1.80 -11.25
C SER A 103 -12.37 1.40 -12.40
N ASN A 104 -12.06 2.30 -13.31
CA ASN A 104 -11.13 2.09 -14.43
C ASN A 104 -9.66 2.08 -14.02
N LEU A 105 -9.29 2.68 -12.88
CA LEU A 105 -7.90 2.76 -12.42
C LEU A 105 -7.49 1.62 -11.46
N ARG A 106 -8.43 0.79 -11.00
CA ARG A 106 -8.15 -0.29 -10.05
C ARG A 106 -7.07 -1.27 -10.53
N LYS A 107 -7.09 -1.64 -11.82
CA LYS A 107 -6.10 -2.54 -12.41
C LYS A 107 -4.72 -1.88 -12.51
N GLN A 108 -4.68 -0.60 -12.82
CA GLN A 108 -3.44 0.18 -12.87
C GLN A 108 -2.82 0.24 -11.45
N TRP A 109 -3.61 0.55 -10.43
CA TRP A 109 -3.15 0.54 -9.04
C TRP A 109 -2.62 -0.84 -8.62
N LEU A 110 -3.35 -1.91 -8.96
CA LEU A 110 -2.90 -3.27 -8.70
C LEU A 110 -1.53 -3.52 -9.32
N GLN A 111 -1.39 -3.21 -10.61
CA GLN A 111 -0.17 -3.41 -11.36
C GLN A 111 0.99 -2.61 -10.77
N GLU A 112 0.81 -1.30 -10.56
CA GLU A 112 1.88 -0.43 -10.03
C GLU A 112 2.33 -0.87 -8.63
N MET A 113 1.41 -1.21 -7.73
CA MET A 113 1.76 -1.67 -6.38
C MET A 113 2.49 -3.02 -6.41
N THR A 114 2.08 -3.92 -7.28
CA THR A 114 2.69 -5.25 -7.38
C THR A 114 4.05 -5.22 -8.08
N GLU A 115 4.17 -4.51 -9.22
CA GLU A 115 5.39 -4.52 -10.02
C GLU A 115 6.47 -3.59 -9.48
N LYS A 116 6.07 -2.40 -8.97
CA LYS A 116 7.03 -1.38 -8.52
C LYS A 116 7.38 -1.49 -7.04
N PHE A 117 6.44 -1.90 -6.21
CA PHE A 117 6.62 -1.95 -4.75
C PHE A 117 6.57 -3.36 -4.17
N PHE A 118 6.36 -4.38 -5.00
CA PHE A 118 6.26 -5.80 -4.59
C PHE A 118 5.24 -6.05 -3.49
N LEU A 119 4.20 -5.22 -3.44
CA LEU A 119 3.13 -5.35 -2.45
C LEU A 119 2.09 -6.36 -2.90
N PRO A 120 1.69 -7.30 -2.05
CA PRO A 120 0.53 -8.14 -2.34
C PRO A 120 -0.72 -7.27 -2.34
N CYS A 121 -1.48 -7.32 -3.44
CA CYS A 121 -2.69 -6.51 -3.63
C CYS A 121 -3.86 -7.37 -4.08
N ARG A 122 -5.07 -6.97 -3.68
CA ARG A 122 -6.30 -7.58 -4.21
C ARG A 122 -7.36 -6.54 -4.54
N ILE A 123 -8.05 -6.75 -5.67
CA ILE A 123 -9.21 -5.93 -6.01
C ILE A 123 -10.45 -6.56 -5.38
N LEU A 124 -11.13 -5.77 -4.52
CA LEU A 124 -12.46 -6.10 -4.02
C LEU A 124 -13.53 -5.43 -4.88
N GLU A 125 -14.40 -6.26 -5.40
CA GLU A 125 -15.61 -5.89 -6.13
C GLU A 125 -16.72 -6.90 -5.76
N SER A 126 -17.96 -6.68 -6.21
CA SER A 126 -19.10 -7.51 -5.81
C SER A 126 -18.85 -9.01 -6.02
N LYS A 127 -18.19 -9.39 -7.13
CA LYS A 127 -17.91 -10.79 -7.45
C LYS A 127 -16.90 -11.39 -6.46
N SER A 128 -15.73 -10.78 -6.29
CA SER A 128 -14.66 -11.27 -5.41
C SER A 128 -15.07 -11.23 -3.93
N TYR A 129 -15.80 -10.20 -3.51
CA TYR A 129 -16.36 -10.11 -2.16
C TYR A 129 -17.34 -11.25 -1.85
N ASN A 130 -18.35 -11.47 -2.72
CA ASN A 130 -19.32 -12.53 -2.52
C ASN A 130 -18.68 -13.93 -2.57
N GLN A 131 -17.63 -14.11 -3.38
CA GLN A 131 -16.86 -15.34 -3.41
C GLN A 131 -16.13 -15.57 -2.10
N ALA A 132 -15.44 -14.55 -1.55
CA ALA A 132 -14.75 -14.63 -0.26
C ALA A 132 -15.72 -15.01 0.88
N VAL A 133 -16.88 -14.35 0.94
CA VAL A 133 -17.92 -14.67 1.94
C VAL A 133 -18.42 -16.10 1.81
N ARG A 134 -18.64 -16.61 0.60
CA ARG A 134 -19.05 -18.01 0.37
C ARG A 134 -17.97 -19.02 0.79
N GLN A 135 -16.70 -18.60 0.76
CA GLN A 135 -15.56 -19.40 1.19
C GLN A 135 -15.28 -19.29 2.70
N GLY A 136 -16.13 -18.56 3.45
CA GLY A 136 -16.02 -18.40 4.90
C GLY A 136 -15.21 -17.18 5.38
N ASP A 137 -14.77 -16.32 4.46
CA ASP A 137 -14.17 -15.03 4.84
C ASP A 137 -15.28 -14.01 5.10
N TYR A 138 -15.64 -13.84 6.36
CA TYR A 138 -16.70 -12.91 6.78
C TYR A 138 -16.23 -11.46 6.93
N ASP A 139 -14.93 -11.19 6.76
CA ASP A 139 -14.35 -9.85 6.78
C ASP A 139 -13.35 -9.61 5.64
N PRO A 140 -13.84 -9.61 4.38
CA PRO A 140 -12.95 -9.47 3.22
C PRO A 140 -12.17 -8.15 3.20
N PHE A 141 -12.63 -7.10 3.88
CA PHE A 141 -11.90 -5.84 4.03
C PHE A 141 -10.80 -5.92 5.09
N GLY A 142 -10.98 -6.70 6.16
CA GLY A 142 -10.07 -6.78 7.31
C GLY A 142 -8.79 -7.57 7.08
N THR A 143 -8.48 -8.00 5.85
CA THR A 143 -7.26 -8.75 5.53
C THR A 143 -6.00 -7.97 5.91
N ARG A 144 -4.95 -8.74 6.31
CA ARG A 144 -3.59 -8.22 6.52
C ARG A 144 -2.59 -8.78 5.52
N ASP A 145 -3.05 -9.63 4.62
CA ASP A 145 -2.19 -10.34 3.68
C ASP A 145 -2.08 -9.62 2.33
N ALA A 146 -2.92 -8.61 2.10
CA ALA A 146 -2.90 -7.82 0.88
C ALA A 146 -3.46 -6.41 1.10
N VAL A 147 -2.95 -5.46 0.33
CA VAL A 147 -3.54 -4.13 0.16
C VAL A 147 -4.87 -4.28 -0.58
N VAL A 148 -5.94 -3.75 -0.01
CA VAL A 148 -7.28 -3.82 -0.61
C VAL A 148 -7.49 -2.64 -1.56
N ILE A 149 -7.89 -2.93 -2.79
CA ILE A 149 -8.20 -1.91 -3.80
C ILE A 149 -9.67 -2.03 -4.17
N CYS A 150 -10.43 -0.95 -4.08
CA CYS A 150 -11.83 -0.96 -4.49
C CYS A 150 -12.25 0.33 -5.21
N SER A 151 -13.43 0.33 -5.81
CA SER A 151 -14.00 1.53 -6.40
C SER A 151 -14.80 2.33 -5.36
N TYR A 152 -15.00 3.63 -5.62
CA TYR A 152 -15.89 4.47 -4.82
C TYR A 152 -17.28 3.87 -4.66
N GLN A 153 -17.87 3.41 -5.76
CA GLN A 153 -19.20 2.83 -5.74
C GLN A 153 -19.26 1.57 -4.89
N PHE A 154 -18.22 0.73 -4.97
CA PHE A 154 -18.15 -0.48 -4.16
C PHE A 154 -17.93 -0.15 -2.69
N ALA A 155 -17.01 0.76 -2.35
CA ALA A 155 -16.81 1.23 -0.98
C ALA A 155 -18.11 1.77 -0.37
N LYS A 156 -18.86 2.60 -1.12
CA LYS A 156 -20.16 3.09 -0.70
C LYS A 156 -21.17 1.96 -0.48
N SER A 157 -21.25 0.98 -1.38
CA SER A 157 -22.17 -0.17 -1.23
C SER A 157 -21.86 -1.06 -0.02
N LYS A 158 -20.64 -0.95 0.52
CA LYS A 158 -20.11 -1.71 1.64
C LYS A 158 -19.66 -0.81 2.80
N VAL A 159 -20.31 0.34 2.95
CA VAL A 159 -19.93 1.37 3.94
C VAL A 159 -19.82 0.81 5.37
N SER A 160 -20.71 -0.07 5.77
CA SER A 160 -20.68 -0.71 7.10
C SER A 160 -19.44 -1.56 7.31
N ASP A 161 -19.00 -2.30 6.29
CA ASP A 161 -17.78 -3.13 6.36
C ASP A 161 -16.53 -2.26 6.36
N VAL A 162 -16.50 -1.21 5.51
CA VAL A 162 -15.40 -0.25 5.47
C VAL A 162 -15.25 0.47 6.82
N HIS A 163 -16.34 0.89 7.45
CA HIS A 163 -16.30 1.55 8.76
C HIS A 163 -15.96 0.61 9.91
N ARG A 164 -16.34 -0.66 9.82
CA ARG A 164 -16.01 -1.66 10.85
C ARG A 164 -14.51 -1.98 10.89
N THR A 165 -13.83 -1.86 9.77
CA THR A 165 -12.41 -2.16 9.68
C THR A 165 -11.58 -1.02 10.26
N LEU A 166 -10.69 -1.33 11.21
CA LEU A 166 -9.71 -0.37 11.74
C LEU A 166 -8.54 -0.27 10.76
N TRP A 167 -8.59 0.72 9.91
CA TRP A 167 -7.58 0.96 8.89
C TRP A 167 -6.31 1.58 9.48
N ASP A 168 -5.15 1.08 9.03
CA ASP A 168 -3.86 1.71 9.30
C ASP A 168 -3.59 2.84 8.31
N LEU A 169 -4.08 2.69 7.06
CA LEU A 169 -3.97 3.70 6.01
C LEU A 169 -5.14 3.57 5.04
N VAL A 170 -5.73 4.72 4.68
CA VAL A 170 -6.69 4.83 3.57
C VAL A 170 -6.15 5.81 2.55
N VAL A 171 -6.00 5.37 1.32
CA VAL A 171 -5.62 6.20 0.18
C VAL A 171 -6.84 6.43 -0.69
N ILE A 172 -7.10 7.68 -1.01
CA ILE A 172 -8.21 8.10 -1.85
C ILE A 172 -7.64 8.78 -3.09
N ASP A 173 -7.73 8.09 -4.21
CA ASP A 173 -7.29 8.60 -5.51
C ASP A 173 -8.40 9.43 -6.15
N GLU A 174 -8.04 10.48 -6.92
CA GLU A 174 -9.00 11.39 -7.53
C GLU A 174 -9.99 12.00 -6.52
N ALA A 175 -9.47 12.44 -5.36
CA ALA A 175 -10.26 12.96 -4.23
C ALA A 175 -11.18 14.15 -4.60
N HIS A 176 -10.94 14.80 -5.76
CA HIS A 176 -11.83 15.84 -6.28
C HIS A 176 -13.26 15.32 -6.54
N ARG A 177 -13.46 14.01 -6.70
CA ARG A 177 -14.79 13.38 -6.83
C ARG A 177 -15.60 13.47 -5.54
N LEU A 178 -14.97 13.72 -4.41
CA LEU A 178 -15.63 13.94 -3.12
C LEU A 178 -15.99 15.41 -2.87
N ARG A 179 -15.77 16.31 -3.86
CA ARG A 179 -16.20 17.71 -3.74
C ARG A 179 -17.70 17.82 -3.49
N ASN A 180 -18.07 18.83 -2.72
CA ASN A 180 -19.49 19.10 -2.41
C ASN A 180 -20.19 17.94 -1.69
N VAL A 181 -19.49 17.27 -0.78
CA VAL A 181 -20.05 16.18 0.08
C VAL A 181 -21.33 16.62 0.79
N TYR A 182 -21.50 17.92 1.09
CA TYR A 182 -22.70 18.52 1.72
C TYR A 182 -23.86 18.80 0.74
N LYS A 183 -23.69 18.56 -0.57
CA LYS A 183 -24.79 18.69 -1.54
C LYS A 183 -25.51 17.35 -1.70
N PRO A 184 -26.85 17.31 -1.54
CA PRO A 184 -27.61 16.04 -1.62
C PRO A 184 -27.47 15.28 -2.95
N GLY A 185 -27.05 15.96 -4.02
CA GLY A 185 -26.84 15.36 -5.34
C GLY A 185 -25.48 14.66 -5.54
N ASN A 186 -24.57 14.71 -4.56
CA ASN A 186 -23.29 14.02 -4.69
C ASN A 186 -23.41 12.57 -4.25
N VAL A 187 -23.74 11.70 -5.20
CA VAL A 187 -23.97 10.25 -4.96
C VAL A 187 -22.71 9.51 -4.49
N ILE A 188 -21.52 10.06 -4.67
CA ILE A 188 -20.26 9.39 -4.29
C ILE A 188 -19.85 9.75 -2.86
N ALA A 189 -20.09 10.98 -2.43
CA ALA A 189 -19.63 11.52 -1.16
C ALA A 189 -20.64 11.39 -0.01
N ASN A 190 -21.91 11.14 -0.34
CA ASN A 190 -23.00 10.84 0.60
C ASN A 190 -23.26 9.30 0.60
#